data_a30ecafefdeac74dc7e6b0e7083b0f78
#
_entry.id   a30ecafefdeac74dc7e6b0e7083b0f78
#
_cell.length_a   1.000
_cell.length_b   1.000
_cell.length_c   1.000
_cell.angle_alpha   90.00
_cell.angle_beta   90.00
_cell.angle_gamma   90.00
#
_symmetry.space_group_name_H-M   'P 1'
#
loop_
_entity.id
_entity.type
_entity.pdbx_description
1 polymer ?
#
loop_
_entity_poly.entity_id
_entity_poly.type
_entity_poly.pdbx_seq_one_letter_code
_entity_poly.pdbx_strand_id
1 'polypeptide(L)'
;MLTLEQVRAKSANRIAGLSDVQRKAAELLIDFAYACGVPIVVTQGFRTIDEQNGLYAQGRTKPGQIVTNARGGYSYHNFGVAIDFALLLPDGKDVSWDMRRDGDGDGIADWDEVVAEAKRIGWNWGGDWRSFKDYPHFEMTFGLSTADYRAGKRPSQTQLNTAMTKIDALKSNKTEDDDEMTTEEKAAFRALQDRVAALESANKLVKVPTWAEQACINAKAAGVLDTANDGSYDFYRLVTILDRAGVFGVKGGAA
;
A
#
# COMPACT_ATOMS: atom_id res chain seq x y z
N MET A 1 14.05 -16.60 -1.98
CA MET A 1 13.42 -15.32 -2.42
C MET A 1 13.72 -15.15 -3.90
N LEU A 2 12.77 -14.64 -4.69
CA LEU A 2 13.00 -14.36 -6.11
C LEU A 2 13.97 -13.19 -6.25
N THR A 3 14.79 -13.20 -7.33
CA THR A 3 15.59 -12.02 -7.71
C THR A 3 14.67 -10.96 -8.37
N LEU A 4 15.09 -9.70 -8.38
CA LEU A 4 14.37 -8.63 -9.06
C LEU A 4 14.15 -8.94 -10.56
N GLU A 5 15.15 -9.53 -11.23
CA GLU A 5 15.03 -9.95 -12.62
C GLU A 5 13.93 -10.99 -12.83
N GLN A 6 13.82 -11.98 -11.92
CA GLN A 6 12.75 -12.97 -11.94
C GLN A 6 11.37 -12.34 -11.72
N VAL A 7 11.27 -11.36 -10.83
CA VAL A 7 10.02 -10.61 -10.59
C VAL A 7 9.63 -9.81 -11.82
N ARG A 8 10.57 -9.04 -12.42
CA ARG A 8 10.34 -8.29 -13.67
C ARG A 8 9.87 -9.19 -14.82
N ALA A 9 10.50 -10.34 -14.98
CA ALA A 9 10.16 -11.30 -16.04
C ALA A 9 8.69 -11.75 -15.98
N LYS A 10 8.09 -11.84 -14.80
CA LYS A 10 6.67 -12.23 -14.64
C LYS A 10 5.70 -11.20 -15.20
N SER A 11 6.08 -9.95 -15.20
CA SER A 11 5.25 -8.84 -15.69
C SER A 11 5.55 -8.45 -17.14
N ALA A 12 6.68 -8.90 -17.71
CA ALA A 12 7.22 -8.41 -18.98
C ALA A 12 6.20 -8.42 -20.13
N ASN A 13 5.50 -9.52 -20.32
CA ASN A 13 4.50 -9.65 -21.39
C ASN A 13 3.27 -8.76 -21.17
N ARG A 14 2.93 -8.48 -19.92
CA ARG A 14 1.76 -7.65 -19.57
C ARG A 14 2.03 -6.16 -19.78
N ILE A 15 3.26 -5.72 -19.54
CA ILE A 15 3.65 -4.31 -19.69
C ILE A 15 4.13 -3.97 -21.12
N ALA A 16 4.47 -4.95 -21.94
CA ALA A 16 5.01 -4.74 -23.29
C ALA A 16 4.10 -3.91 -24.21
N GLY A 17 2.77 -4.04 -24.05
CA GLY A 17 1.79 -3.30 -24.85
C GLY A 17 1.39 -1.94 -24.29
N LEU A 18 1.98 -1.49 -23.18
CA LEU A 18 1.73 -0.16 -22.64
C LEU A 18 2.40 0.95 -23.48
N SER A 19 1.87 2.17 -23.38
CA SER A 19 2.56 3.35 -23.90
C SER A 19 3.90 3.55 -23.15
N ASP A 20 4.87 4.19 -23.77
CA ASP A 20 6.25 4.23 -23.26
C ASP A 20 6.40 4.76 -21.85
N VAL A 21 5.70 5.85 -21.52
CA VAL A 21 5.73 6.43 -20.16
C VAL A 21 5.14 5.44 -19.14
N GLN A 22 3.99 4.85 -19.45
CA GLN A 22 3.31 3.90 -18.56
C GLN A 22 4.12 2.60 -18.40
N ARG A 23 4.78 2.15 -19.45
CA ARG A 23 5.66 0.98 -19.38
C ARG A 23 6.84 1.23 -18.42
N LYS A 24 7.55 2.35 -18.60
CA LYS A 24 8.64 2.73 -17.69
C LYS A 24 8.18 2.98 -16.25
N ALA A 25 6.99 3.58 -16.08
CA ALA A 25 6.39 3.76 -14.78
C ALA A 25 6.03 2.43 -14.10
N ALA A 26 5.55 1.44 -14.86
CA ALA A 26 5.25 0.10 -14.36
C ALA A 26 6.54 -0.68 -14.00
N GLU A 27 7.58 -0.58 -14.82
CA GLU A 27 8.91 -1.14 -14.53
C GLU A 27 9.46 -0.56 -13.21
N LEU A 28 9.39 0.77 -13.04
CA LEU A 28 9.84 1.45 -11.83
C LEU A 28 9.01 1.06 -10.59
N LEU A 29 7.69 0.89 -10.74
CA LEU A 29 6.84 0.43 -9.65
C LEU A 29 7.22 -0.97 -9.17
N ILE A 30 7.48 -1.90 -10.11
CA ILE A 30 7.96 -3.24 -9.78
C ILE A 30 9.28 -3.18 -9.01
N ASP A 31 10.20 -2.31 -9.43
CA ASP A 31 11.50 -2.13 -8.79
C ASP A 31 11.39 -1.56 -7.38
N PHE A 32 10.52 -0.57 -7.19
CA PHE A 32 10.32 0.06 -5.88
C PHE A 32 9.61 -0.89 -4.91
N ALA A 33 8.52 -1.53 -5.34
CA ALA A 33 7.83 -2.52 -4.54
C ALA A 33 8.77 -3.66 -4.10
N TYR A 34 9.61 -4.16 -5.02
CA TYR A 34 10.62 -5.17 -4.68
C TYR A 34 11.64 -4.66 -3.65
N ALA A 35 12.09 -3.41 -3.76
CA ALA A 35 13.04 -2.82 -2.82
C ALA A 35 12.45 -2.61 -1.41
N CYS A 36 11.15 -2.35 -1.32
CA CYS A 36 10.41 -2.33 -0.04
C CYS A 36 10.17 -3.73 0.56
N GLY A 37 10.58 -4.82 -0.11
CA GLY A 37 10.29 -6.18 0.37
C GLY A 37 8.96 -6.75 -0.12
N VAL A 38 8.22 -6.02 -0.94
CA VAL A 38 6.87 -6.32 -1.42
C VAL A 38 6.88 -6.62 -2.93
N PRO A 39 7.30 -7.83 -3.38
CA PRO A 39 7.28 -8.15 -4.80
C PRO A 39 5.84 -8.18 -5.34
N ILE A 40 5.65 -7.59 -6.52
CA ILE A 40 4.37 -7.55 -7.22
C ILE A 40 4.47 -8.18 -8.62
N VAL A 41 3.32 -8.51 -9.19
CA VAL A 41 3.18 -8.88 -10.59
C VAL A 41 2.08 -8.04 -11.24
N VAL A 42 2.35 -7.52 -12.43
CA VAL A 42 1.31 -6.92 -13.28
C VAL A 42 0.49 -8.05 -13.88
N THR A 43 -0.77 -8.13 -13.47
CA THR A 43 -1.70 -9.18 -13.90
C THR A 43 -2.40 -8.83 -15.20
N GLN A 44 -2.58 -7.52 -15.47
CA GLN A 44 -3.16 -7.00 -16.70
C GLN A 44 -2.49 -5.67 -17.08
N GLY A 45 -2.13 -5.51 -18.34
CA GLY A 45 -1.68 -4.25 -18.96
C GLY A 45 -2.57 -3.87 -20.14
N PHE A 46 -1.96 -3.70 -21.34
CA PHE A 46 -2.75 -3.45 -22.54
C PHE A 46 -3.73 -4.57 -22.84
N ARG A 47 -4.92 -4.23 -23.27
CA ARG A 47 -5.99 -5.13 -23.65
C ARG A 47 -6.59 -4.69 -24.97
N THR A 48 -6.70 -5.57 -25.94
CA THR A 48 -7.36 -5.26 -27.20
C THR A 48 -8.86 -5.00 -27.02
N ILE A 49 -9.46 -4.35 -28.02
CA ILE A 49 -10.92 -4.10 -28.05
C ILE A 49 -11.69 -5.44 -28.01
N ASP A 50 -11.21 -6.46 -28.73
CA ASP A 50 -11.86 -7.75 -28.82
C ASP A 50 -11.78 -8.53 -27.51
N GLU A 51 -10.62 -8.51 -26.84
CA GLU A 51 -10.46 -9.09 -25.50
C GLU A 51 -11.40 -8.42 -24.51
N GLN A 52 -11.49 -7.08 -24.52
CA GLN A 52 -12.41 -6.33 -23.65
C GLN A 52 -13.86 -6.69 -23.93
N ASN A 53 -14.25 -6.82 -25.20
CA ASN A 53 -15.60 -7.24 -25.58
C ASN A 53 -15.88 -8.69 -25.13
N GLY A 54 -14.87 -9.56 -25.19
CA GLY A 54 -14.95 -10.93 -24.67
C GLY A 54 -15.23 -10.95 -23.16
N LEU A 55 -14.52 -10.14 -22.38
CA LEU A 55 -14.74 -9.99 -20.94
C LEU A 55 -16.12 -9.34 -20.64
N TYR A 56 -16.52 -8.35 -21.39
CA TYR A 56 -17.83 -7.73 -21.25
C TYR A 56 -18.98 -8.69 -21.52
N ALA A 57 -18.82 -9.63 -22.49
CA ALA A 57 -19.80 -10.65 -22.81
C ALA A 57 -19.97 -11.71 -21.70
N GLN A 58 -18.94 -11.93 -20.89
CA GLN A 58 -18.98 -12.90 -19.78
C GLN A 58 -20.04 -12.49 -18.74
N GLY A 59 -20.88 -13.43 -18.35
CA GLY A 59 -22.01 -13.20 -17.45
C GLY A 59 -23.18 -12.45 -18.07
N ARG A 60 -23.11 -12.10 -19.39
CA ARG A 60 -24.21 -11.45 -20.14
C ARG A 60 -24.68 -12.31 -21.33
N THR A 61 -23.81 -12.48 -22.32
CA THR A 61 -24.09 -13.31 -23.52
C THR A 61 -23.23 -14.57 -23.57
N LYS A 62 -22.25 -14.70 -22.67
CA LYS A 62 -21.42 -15.89 -22.44
C LYS A 62 -21.55 -16.35 -21.00
N PRO A 63 -21.39 -17.65 -20.70
CA PRO A 63 -21.39 -18.17 -19.33
C PRO A 63 -20.32 -17.49 -18.46
N GLY A 64 -20.54 -17.48 -17.13
CA GLY A 64 -19.61 -16.95 -16.13
C GLY A 64 -20.22 -15.80 -15.35
N GLN A 65 -19.41 -15.20 -14.48
CA GLN A 65 -19.77 -14.00 -13.71
C GLN A 65 -19.39 -12.74 -14.48
N ILE A 66 -20.11 -11.63 -14.22
CA ILE A 66 -19.75 -10.32 -14.76
C ILE A 66 -18.42 -9.88 -14.13
N VAL A 67 -17.40 -9.69 -14.94
CA VAL A 67 -16.04 -9.30 -14.52
C VAL A 67 -15.70 -7.87 -14.88
N THR A 68 -16.48 -7.22 -15.75
CA THR A 68 -16.28 -5.81 -16.12
C THR A 68 -17.60 -5.18 -16.58
N ASN A 69 -17.75 -3.88 -16.32
CA ASN A 69 -18.85 -3.07 -16.87
C ASN A 69 -18.42 -2.26 -18.10
N ALA A 70 -17.15 -2.27 -18.47
CA ALA A 70 -16.60 -1.59 -19.62
C ALA A 70 -16.61 -2.50 -20.86
N ARG A 71 -17.27 -2.09 -21.94
CA ARG A 71 -17.12 -2.72 -23.26
C ARG A 71 -15.85 -2.25 -23.96
N GLY A 72 -15.50 -2.84 -25.09
CA GLY A 72 -14.34 -2.45 -25.88
C GLY A 72 -14.30 -0.96 -26.16
N GLY A 73 -13.15 -0.34 -25.95
CA GLY A 73 -12.92 1.10 -26.07
C GLY A 73 -13.38 1.95 -24.87
N TYR A 74 -13.92 1.34 -23.81
CA TYR A 74 -14.40 2.04 -22.61
C TYR A 74 -13.58 1.70 -21.36
N SER A 75 -12.44 1.03 -21.54
CA SER A 75 -11.45 0.76 -20.50
C SER A 75 -10.13 1.43 -20.87
N TYR A 76 -9.43 2.00 -19.91
CA TYR A 76 -8.10 2.59 -20.10
C TYR A 76 -7.04 1.55 -20.50
N HIS A 77 -7.23 0.27 -20.18
CA HIS A 77 -6.40 -0.82 -20.67
C HIS A 77 -6.39 -0.89 -22.21
N ASN A 78 -7.48 -0.48 -22.88
CA ASN A 78 -7.54 -0.48 -24.35
C ASN A 78 -6.63 0.55 -25.00
N PHE A 79 -6.09 1.47 -24.22
CA PHE A 79 -5.23 2.55 -24.69
C PHE A 79 -3.79 2.43 -24.16
N GLY A 80 -3.48 1.35 -23.42
CA GLY A 80 -2.15 1.10 -22.86
C GLY A 80 -1.75 2.08 -21.75
N VAL A 81 -2.74 2.64 -21.03
CA VAL A 81 -2.51 3.67 -19.99
C VAL A 81 -2.98 3.22 -18.61
N ALA A 82 -3.26 1.92 -18.44
CA ALA A 82 -3.67 1.31 -17.17
C ALA A 82 -3.00 -0.04 -16.98
N ILE A 83 -2.82 -0.42 -15.71
CA ILE A 83 -2.37 -1.74 -15.27
C ILE A 83 -3.22 -2.21 -14.10
N ASP A 84 -3.34 -3.54 -13.95
CA ASP A 84 -3.78 -4.18 -12.72
C ASP A 84 -2.60 -4.96 -12.14
N PHE A 85 -2.48 -5.00 -10.80
CA PHE A 85 -1.42 -5.70 -10.09
C PHE A 85 -1.95 -6.65 -9.03
N ALA A 86 -1.10 -7.55 -8.57
CA ALA A 86 -1.29 -8.35 -7.37
C ALA A 86 0.03 -8.52 -6.63
N LEU A 87 -0.04 -8.78 -5.32
CA LEU A 87 1.13 -9.14 -4.52
C LEU A 87 1.64 -10.51 -4.96
N LEU A 88 2.93 -10.63 -5.27
CA LEU A 88 3.54 -11.89 -5.66
C LEU A 88 4.01 -12.63 -4.41
N LEU A 89 3.53 -13.86 -4.22
CA LEU A 89 3.94 -14.66 -3.07
C LEU A 89 5.40 -15.16 -3.18
N PRO A 90 6.05 -15.49 -2.06
CA PRO A 90 7.47 -15.86 -2.03
C PRO A 90 7.84 -17.08 -2.87
N ASP A 91 6.88 -17.96 -3.18
CA ASP A 91 7.05 -19.11 -4.07
C ASP A 91 7.19 -18.69 -5.55
N GLY A 92 6.82 -17.45 -5.85
CA GLY A 92 6.84 -16.88 -7.19
C GLY A 92 5.86 -17.50 -8.17
N LYS A 93 4.88 -18.25 -7.71
CA LYS A 93 3.84 -18.91 -8.54
C LYS A 93 2.47 -18.32 -8.27
N ASP A 94 2.16 -18.12 -7.00
CA ASP A 94 0.88 -17.66 -6.55
C ASP A 94 0.89 -16.16 -6.24
N VAL A 95 -0.30 -15.57 -6.21
CA VAL A 95 -0.52 -14.16 -5.89
C VAL A 95 -1.49 -14.02 -4.72
N SER A 96 -1.37 -12.91 -3.99
CA SER A 96 -2.33 -12.52 -2.95
C SER A 96 -3.08 -11.26 -3.38
N TRP A 97 -4.38 -11.26 -3.10
CA TRP A 97 -5.29 -10.12 -3.22
C TRP A 97 -5.71 -9.59 -1.85
N ASP A 98 -5.07 -10.07 -0.79
CA ASP A 98 -5.36 -9.63 0.57
C ASP A 98 -4.69 -8.28 0.80
N MET A 99 -5.52 -7.24 0.87
CA MET A 99 -5.10 -5.86 1.09
C MET A 99 -4.56 -5.58 2.51
N ARG A 100 -4.69 -6.55 3.43
CA ARG A 100 -4.20 -6.42 4.81
C ARG A 100 -2.96 -7.26 5.07
N ARG A 101 -2.48 -7.95 4.01
CA ARG A 101 -1.26 -8.72 4.10
C ARG A 101 -0.09 -7.79 4.47
N ASP A 102 0.68 -8.18 5.45
CA ASP A 102 1.98 -7.65 5.84
C ASP A 102 2.96 -8.83 5.69
N GLY A 103 3.62 -8.92 4.55
CA GLY A 103 4.40 -10.09 4.16
C GLY A 103 5.87 -10.00 4.54
N ASP A 104 6.38 -8.81 4.74
CA ASP A 104 7.74 -8.53 5.19
C ASP A 104 7.82 -8.26 6.71
N GLY A 105 6.67 -8.00 7.37
CA GLY A 105 6.54 -7.90 8.82
C GLY A 105 6.93 -6.54 9.39
N ASP A 106 6.84 -5.48 8.59
CA ASP A 106 7.19 -4.12 9.02
C ASP A 106 6.05 -3.37 9.73
N GLY A 107 4.84 -3.95 9.74
CA GLY A 107 3.64 -3.38 10.36
C GLY A 107 2.81 -2.52 9.43
N ILE A 108 3.18 -2.39 8.16
CA ILE A 108 2.42 -1.72 7.10
C ILE A 108 1.83 -2.79 6.17
N ALA A 109 0.65 -2.55 5.63
CA ALA A 109 0.09 -3.51 4.68
C ALA A 109 0.82 -3.40 3.34
N ASP A 110 1.32 -4.53 2.80
CA ASP A 110 2.02 -4.63 1.51
C ASP A 110 1.29 -3.85 0.39
N TRP A 111 -0.04 -3.88 0.42
CA TRP A 111 -0.87 -3.20 -0.58
C TRP A 111 -0.76 -1.68 -0.51
N ASP A 112 -0.74 -1.14 0.71
CA ASP A 112 -0.67 0.30 0.95
C ASP A 112 0.70 0.86 0.55
N GLU A 113 1.78 0.11 0.74
CA GLU A 113 3.12 0.46 0.29
C GLU A 113 3.18 0.53 -1.25
N VAL A 114 2.64 -0.48 -1.95
CA VAL A 114 2.56 -0.47 -3.42
C VAL A 114 1.75 0.72 -3.92
N VAL A 115 0.62 1.04 -3.28
CA VAL A 115 -0.21 2.19 -3.62
C VAL A 115 0.54 3.51 -3.40
N ALA A 116 1.29 3.64 -2.30
CA ALA A 116 2.08 4.83 -2.02
C ALA A 116 3.15 5.05 -3.10
N GLU A 117 3.89 4.00 -3.47
CA GLU A 117 4.90 4.05 -4.52
C GLU A 117 4.30 4.35 -5.90
N ALA A 118 3.16 3.73 -6.24
CA ALA A 118 2.46 4.01 -7.49
C ALA A 118 2.05 5.50 -7.59
N LYS A 119 1.47 6.05 -6.53
CA LYS A 119 1.11 7.48 -6.46
C LYS A 119 2.33 8.39 -6.53
N ARG A 120 3.44 8.01 -5.91
CA ARG A 120 4.71 8.75 -5.97
C ARG A 120 5.24 8.81 -7.40
N ILE A 121 5.16 7.73 -8.16
CA ILE A 121 5.53 7.68 -9.58
C ILE A 121 4.60 8.56 -10.44
N GLY A 122 3.30 8.59 -10.13
CA GLY A 122 2.29 9.40 -10.83
C GLY A 122 1.08 8.61 -11.33
N TRP A 123 0.88 7.39 -10.84
CA TRP A 123 -0.33 6.64 -11.08
C TRP A 123 -1.49 7.15 -10.24
N ASN A 124 -2.70 7.13 -10.80
CA ASN A 124 -3.95 7.25 -10.05
C ASN A 124 -4.42 5.84 -9.67
N TRP A 125 -4.91 5.67 -8.46
CA TRP A 125 -5.37 4.39 -7.94
C TRP A 125 -6.89 4.25 -8.05
N GLY A 126 -7.38 3.11 -8.54
CA GLY A 126 -8.81 2.80 -8.61
C GLY A 126 -9.50 2.66 -7.25
N GLY A 127 -8.72 2.42 -6.17
CA GLY A 127 -9.22 2.44 -4.80
C GLY A 127 -9.65 3.83 -4.30
N ASP A 128 -9.21 4.92 -4.95
CA ASP A 128 -9.63 6.29 -4.63
C ASP A 128 -10.96 6.69 -5.31
N TRP A 129 -11.48 5.88 -6.23
CA TRP A 129 -12.73 6.21 -6.93
C TRP A 129 -13.92 6.25 -5.98
N ARG A 130 -14.86 7.15 -6.22
CA ARG A 130 -15.99 7.40 -5.31
C ARG A 130 -17.06 6.31 -5.31
N SER A 131 -17.34 5.71 -6.48
CA SER A 131 -18.51 4.86 -6.66
C SER A 131 -18.18 3.38 -6.85
N PHE A 132 -17.18 3.05 -7.64
CA PHE A 132 -16.79 1.67 -7.94
C PHE A 132 -15.29 1.56 -7.71
N LYS A 133 -14.91 1.04 -6.54
CA LYS A 133 -13.50 0.88 -6.19
C LYS A 133 -12.92 -0.34 -6.89
N ASP A 134 -11.81 -0.13 -7.59
CA ASP A 134 -11.04 -1.17 -8.26
C ASP A 134 -9.63 -1.16 -7.66
N TYR A 135 -9.45 -1.96 -6.63
CA TYR A 135 -8.23 -1.93 -5.83
C TYR A 135 -6.97 -2.37 -6.57
N PRO A 136 -7.00 -3.37 -7.50
CA PRO A 136 -5.85 -3.71 -8.32
C PRO A 136 -5.44 -2.64 -9.33
N HIS A 137 -6.32 -1.72 -9.67
CA HIS A 137 -6.21 -0.85 -10.84
C HIS A 137 -5.39 0.40 -10.60
N PHE A 138 -4.43 0.63 -11.50
CA PHE A 138 -3.71 1.90 -11.63
C PHE A 138 -3.87 2.46 -13.06
N GLU A 139 -4.04 3.78 -13.19
CA GLU A 139 -4.14 4.45 -14.48
C GLU A 139 -3.31 5.74 -14.51
N MET A 140 -2.71 6.05 -15.66
CA MET A 140 -1.97 7.29 -15.90
C MET A 140 -2.49 7.94 -17.18
N THR A 141 -3.60 8.66 -17.06
CA THR A 141 -4.42 9.12 -18.17
C THR A 141 -4.10 10.53 -18.63
N PHE A 142 -3.28 11.29 -17.92
CA PHE A 142 -2.96 12.70 -18.17
C PHE A 142 -4.21 13.59 -18.26
N GLY A 143 -5.28 13.22 -17.54
CA GLY A 143 -6.56 13.94 -17.53
C GLY A 143 -7.47 13.66 -18.74
N LEU A 144 -7.08 12.75 -19.64
CA LEU A 144 -7.92 12.35 -20.76
C LEU A 144 -8.89 11.23 -20.35
N SER A 145 -10.15 11.39 -20.76
CA SER A 145 -11.18 10.37 -20.62
C SER A 145 -11.05 9.26 -21.68
N THR A 146 -11.69 8.11 -21.46
CA THR A 146 -11.79 7.07 -22.49
C THR A 146 -12.50 7.58 -23.75
N ALA A 147 -13.40 8.58 -23.62
CA ALA A 147 -14.03 9.24 -24.76
C ALA A 147 -13.02 10.06 -25.57
N ASP A 148 -12.11 10.78 -24.89
CA ASP A 148 -11.04 11.53 -25.57
C ASP A 148 -10.10 10.58 -26.31
N TYR A 149 -9.71 9.47 -25.68
CA TYR A 149 -8.88 8.46 -26.31
C TYR A 149 -9.57 7.84 -27.56
N ARG A 150 -10.88 7.54 -27.49
CA ARG A 150 -11.65 7.07 -28.65
C ARG A 150 -11.74 8.12 -29.76
N ALA A 151 -11.80 9.40 -29.40
CA ALA A 151 -11.76 10.51 -30.35
C ALA A 151 -10.36 10.76 -30.95
N GLY A 152 -9.36 9.93 -30.60
CA GLY A 152 -8.00 10.07 -31.11
C GLY A 152 -7.13 11.05 -30.34
N LYS A 153 -7.62 11.70 -29.28
CA LYS A 153 -6.78 12.57 -28.44
C LYS A 153 -5.70 11.75 -27.74
N ARG A 154 -4.57 12.38 -27.54
CA ARG A 154 -3.41 11.80 -26.81
C ARG A 154 -2.81 12.86 -25.90
N PRO A 155 -2.06 12.47 -24.85
CA PRO A 155 -1.30 13.41 -24.02
C PRO A 155 -0.38 14.28 -24.88
N SER A 156 -0.19 15.52 -24.49
CA SER A 156 0.77 16.40 -25.14
C SER A 156 2.21 15.93 -24.90
N GLN A 157 3.11 16.26 -25.82
CA GLN A 157 4.54 15.93 -25.65
C GLN A 157 5.12 16.52 -24.36
N THR A 158 4.67 17.70 -23.96
CA THR A 158 5.08 18.32 -22.68
C THR A 158 4.68 17.46 -21.48
N GLN A 159 3.43 16.95 -21.45
CA GLN A 159 2.98 16.06 -20.38
C GLN A 159 3.80 14.75 -20.33
N LEU A 160 4.06 14.16 -21.50
CA LEU A 160 4.87 12.94 -21.61
C LEU A 160 6.30 13.19 -21.14
N ASN A 161 6.95 14.28 -21.58
CA ASN A 161 8.29 14.65 -21.17
C ASN A 161 8.39 14.92 -19.66
N THR A 162 7.42 15.64 -19.09
CA THR A 162 7.38 15.92 -17.65
C THR A 162 7.28 14.62 -16.84
N ALA A 163 6.40 13.70 -17.26
CA ALA A 163 6.27 12.40 -16.59
C ALA A 163 7.55 11.57 -16.72
N MET A 164 8.17 11.56 -17.90
CA MET A 164 9.42 10.85 -18.15
C MET A 164 10.56 11.38 -17.28
N THR A 165 10.73 12.71 -17.23
CA THR A 165 11.74 13.36 -16.37
C THR A 165 11.54 12.99 -14.90
N LYS A 166 10.29 12.95 -14.43
CA LYS A 166 9.98 12.52 -13.07
C LYS A 166 10.38 11.05 -12.82
N ILE A 167 10.05 10.14 -13.75
CA ILE A 167 10.41 8.73 -13.67
C ILE A 167 11.93 8.54 -13.64
N ASP A 168 12.65 9.25 -14.54
CA ASP A 168 14.10 9.17 -14.63
C ASP A 168 14.77 9.73 -13.35
N ALA A 169 14.25 10.84 -12.79
CA ALA A 169 14.74 11.40 -11.53
C ALA A 169 14.51 10.43 -10.35
N LEU A 170 13.33 9.80 -10.26
CA LEU A 170 13.06 8.80 -9.22
C LEU A 170 13.95 7.57 -9.35
N LYS A 171 14.28 7.17 -10.59
CA LYS A 171 15.19 6.06 -10.85
C LYS A 171 16.63 6.40 -10.47
N SER A 172 17.08 7.62 -10.75
CA SER A 172 18.44 8.08 -10.42
C SER A 172 18.62 8.19 -8.90
N ASN A 173 17.64 8.74 -8.18
CA ASN A 173 17.69 8.80 -6.71
C ASN A 173 17.79 7.40 -6.07
N LYS A 174 17.14 6.38 -6.67
CA LYS A 174 17.29 5.00 -6.19
C LYS A 174 18.72 4.46 -6.37
N THR A 175 19.39 4.83 -7.45
CA THR A 175 20.80 4.39 -7.68
C THR A 175 21.80 5.08 -6.76
N GLU A 176 21.43 6.25 -6.19
CA GLU A 176 22.24 6.94 -5.17
C GLU A 176 21.95 6.38 -3.77
N ASP A 177 20.71 5.90 -3.50
CA ASP A 177 20.33 5.24 -2.23
C ASP A 177 20.80 3.77 -2.16
N ASP A 178 21.08 3.12 -3.30
CA ASP A 178 21.72 1.79 -3.36
C ASP A 178 23.24 1.82 -3.06
N ASP A 179 23.86 3.00 -2.95
CA ASP A 179 25.15 3.15 -2.32
C ASP A 179 24.99 2.87 -0.82
N GLU A 180 25.60 1.80 -0.37
CA GLU A 180 25.63 1.36 1.01
C GLU A 180 25.82 2.59 1.94
N MET A 181 24.86 2.83 2.86
CA MET A 181 24.91 3.95 3.82
C MET A 181 26.36 4.16 4.28
N THR A 182 26.83 5.36 4.19
CA THR A 182 28.18 5.71 4.66
C THR A 182 28.36 5.30 6.13
N THR A 183 29.59 5.17 6.56
CA THR A 183 29.88 4.83 7.97
C THR A 183 29.28 5.86 8.91
N GLU A 184 29.27 7.15 8.51
CA GLU A 184 28.68 8.25 9.25
C GLU A 184 27.15 8.16 9.30
N GLU A 185 26.48 7.83 8.20
CA GLU A 185 25.02 7.66 8.14
C GLU A 185 24.56 6.45 8.96
N LYS A 186 25.27 5.31 8.88
CA LYS A 186 25.04 4.14 9.73
C LYS A 186 25.19 4.48 11.22
N ALA A 187 26.19 5.29 11.57
CA ALA A 187 26.38 5.74 12.94
C ALA A 187 25.27 6.68 13.39
N ALA A 188 24.84 7.63 12.55
CA ALA A 188 23.74 8.55 12.83
C ALA A 188 22.41 7.81 12.97
N PHE A 189 22.14 6.81 12.11
CA PHE A 189 20.95 5.99 12.17
C PHE A 189 20.88 5.14 13.45
N ARG A 190 22.00 4.50 13.83
CA ARG A 190 22.12 3.78 15.12
C ARG A 190 21.89 4.72 16.32
N ALA A 191 22.49 5.90 16.31
CA ALA A 191 22.29 6.88 17.36
C ALA A 191 20.83 7.34 17.46
N LEU A 192 20.12 7.45 16.33
CA LEU A 192 18.70 7.77 16.29
C LEU A 192 17.86 6.60 16.86
N GLN A 193 18.15 5.37 16.48
CA GLN A 193 17.48 4.15 17.02
C GLN A 193 17.67 4.06 18.53
N ASP A 194 18.90 4.26 19.03
CA ASP A 194 19.21 4.25 20.46
C ASP A 194 18.44 5.35 21.20
N ARG A 195 18.31 6.54 20.58
CA ARG A 195 17.55 7.65 21.14
C ARG A 195 16.05 7.39 21.17
N VAL A 196 15.50 6.77 20.14
CA VAL A 196 14.09 6.32 20.12
C VAL A 196 13.85 5.27 21.20
N ALA A 197 14.69 4.23 21.30
CA ALA A 197 14.59 3.22 22.32
C ALA A 197 14.70 3.80 23.75
N ALA A 198 15.60 4.78 23.95
CA ALA A 198 15.72 5.48 25.23
C ALA A 198 14.48 6.31 25.57
N LEU A 199 13.87 7.00 24.58
CA LEU A 199 12.64 7.76 24.78
C LEU A 199 11.44 6.84 25.06
N GLU A 200 11.33 5.73 24.36
CA GLU A 200 10.31 4.70 24.60
C GLU A 200 10.45 4.10 25.99
N SER A 201 11.68 3.78 26.40
CA SER A 201 11.98 3.26 27.75
C SER A 201 11.70 4.30 28.83
N ALA A 202 12.03 5.57 28.60
CA ALA A 202 11.77 6.67 29.54
C ALA A 202 10.26 6.94 29.72
N ASN A 203 9.47 6.64 28.71
CA ASN A 203 8.00 6.78 28.77
C ASN A 203 7.30 5.58 29.46
N LYS A 204 7.98 4.47 29.69
CA LYS A 204 7.44 3.29 30.38
C LYS A 204 7.76 3.33 31.85
N LEU A 205 6.75 3.32 32.70
CA LEU A 205 6.91 3.15 34.13
C LEU A 205 6.87 1.65 34.46
N VAL A 206 8.01 1.08 34.84
CA VAL A 206 8.17 -0.37 35.17
C VAL A 206 7.19 -0.85 36.24
N LYS A 207 6.77 0.06 37.12
CA LYS A 207 5.78 -0.22 38.15
C LYS A 207 4.66 0.80 38.09
N VAL A 208 3.47 0.34 38.45
CA VAL A 208 2.32 1.22 38.64
C VAL A 208 2.67 2.30 39.67
N PRO A 209 2.51 3.58 39.36
CA PRO A 209 2.69 4.63 40.35
C PRO A 209 1.68 4.50 41.48
N THR A 210 2.10 4.77 42.72
CA THR A 210 1.23 4.63 43.92
C THR A 210 -0.11 5.36 43.79
N TRP A 211 -0.12 6.54 43.13
CA TRP A 211 -1.33 7.30 42.88
C TRP A 211 -2.32 6.67 41.90
N ALA A 212 -1.88 5.66 41.08
CA ALA A 212 -2.70 4.96 40.10
C ALA A 212 -3.01 3.50 40.51
N GLU A 213 -2.40 2.97 41.57
CA GLU A 213 -2.54 1.57 41.98
C GLU A 213 -4.00 1.13 42.13
N GLN A 214 -4.80 1.89 42.88
CA GLN A 214 -6.20 1.54 43.10
C GLN A 214 -7.01 1.58 41.80
N ALA A 215 -6.79 2.55 40.95
CA ALA A 215 -7.48 2.66 39.66
C ALA A 215 -7.14 1.49 38.73
N CYS A 216 -5.90 1.03 38.74
CA CYS A 216 -5.47 -0.14 37.97
C CYS A 216 -6.05 -1.45 38.51
N ILE A 217 -6.18 -1.58 39.85
CA ILE A 217 -6.88 -2.71 40.49
C ILE A 217 -8.34 -2.74 40.07
N ASN A 218 -9.02 -1.60 40.11
CA ASN A 218 -10.42 -1.48 39.74
C ASN A 218 -10.65 -1.79 38.25
N ALA A 219 -9.79 -1.28 37.37
CA ALA A 219 -9.86 -1.53 35.96
C ALA A 219 -9.62 -3.01 35.61
N LYS A 220 -8.69 -3.67 36.32
CA LYS A 220 -8.44 -5.11 36.20
C LYS A 220 -9.63 -5.94 36.70
N ALA A 221 -10.21 -5.58 37.83
CA ALA A 221 -11.40 -6.24 38.38
C ALA A 221 -12.63 -6.07 37.45
N ALA A 222 -12.73 -4.95 36.75
CA ALA A 222 -13.75 -4.71 35.71
C ALA A 222 -13.48 -5.43 34.37
N GLY A 223 -12.36 -6.13 34.23
CA GLY A 223 -11.98 -6.82 32.99
C GLY A 223 -11.60 -5.88 31.82
N VAL A 224 -11.27 -4.63 32.13
CA VAL A 224 -10.90 -3.59 31.14
C VAL A 224 -9.37 -3.54 30.94
N LEU A 225 -8.63 -4.10 31.89
CA LEU A 225 -7.16 -4.11 31.89
C LEU A 225 -6.63 -5.49 32.23
N ASP A 226 -5.82 -6.07 31.34
CA ASP A 226 -5.20 -7.39 31.55
C ASP A 226 -3.94 -7.30 32.41
N THR A 227 -3.07 -6.32 32.12
CA THR A 227 -1.85 -6.04 32.85
C THR A 227 -1.74 -4.56 33.18
N ALA A 228 -1.22 -4.25 34.36
CA ALA A 228 -1.08 -2.87 34.82
C ALA A 228 0.35 -2.32 34.73
N ASN A 229 1.36 -3.19 34.57
CA ASN A 229 2.77 -2.78 34.52
C ASN A 229 3.16 -2.26 33.14
N ASP A 230 4.29 -1.57 33.09
CA ASP A 230 4.90 -1.06 31.84
C ASP A 230 4.07 -0.03 31.07
N GLY A 231 3.10 0.59 31.72
CA GLY A 231 2.29 1.70 31.17
C GLY A 231 3.05 3.01 31.15
N SER A 232 2.65 3.92 30.23
CA SER A 232 3.13 5.28 30.24
C SER A 232 2.52 6.12 31.37
N TYR A 233 3.11 7.27 31.68
CA TYR A 233 2.54 8.20 32.65
C TYR A 233 1.10 8.63 32.26
N ASP A 234 0.88 8.90 30.98
CA ASP A 234 -0.44 9.29 30.48
C ASP A 234 -1.45 8.14 30.51
N PHE A 235 -1.00 6.90 30.29
CA PHE A 235 -1.83 5.72 30.49
C PHE A 235 -2.38 5.66 31.93
N TYR A 236 -1.51 5.80 32.93
CA TYR A 236 -1.93 5.77 34.33
C TYR A 236 -2.82 6.96 34.70
N ARG A 237 -2.57 8.15 34.16
CA ARG A 237 -3.46 9.31 34.31
C ARG A 237 -4.85 9.03 33.75
N LEU A 238 -4.93 8.45 32.54
CA LEU A 238 -6.21 8.11 31.92
C LEU A 238 -6.97 7.08 32.74
N VAL A 239 -6.34 5.99 33.16
CA VAL A 239 -6.95 4.96 34.01
C VAL A 239 -7.47 5.56 35.30
N THR A 240 -6.72 6.46 35.95
CA THR A 240 -7.15 7.13 37.19
C THR A 240 -8.31 8.06 36.96
N ILE A 241 -8.35 8.78 35.83
CA ILE A 241 -9.48 9.67 35.47
C ILE A 241 -10.76 8.83 35.25
N LEU A 242 -10.66 7.71 34.53
CA LEU A 242 -11.77 6.81 34.27
C LEU A 242 -12.31 6.18 35.56
N ASP A 243 -11.42 5.80 36.46
CA ASP A 243 -11.80 5.26 37.78
C ASP A 243 -12.57 6.30 38.61
N ARG A 244 -12.06 7.53 38.68
CA ARG A 244 -12.75 8.66 39.38
C ARG A 244 -14.07 9.02 38.74
N ALA A 245 -14.23 8.81 37.44
CA ALA A 245 -15.48 8.97 36.70
C ALA A 245 -16.47 7.81 36.93
N GLY A 246 -16.09 6.79 37.73
CA GLY A 246 -16.93 5.64 38.02
C GLY A 246 -17.04 4.58 36.91
N VAL A 247 -16.19 4.67 35.89
CA VAL A 247 -16.24 3.76 34.72
C VAL A 247 -15.94 2.31 35.12
N PHE A 248 -15.10 2.09 36.13
CA PHE A 248 -14.73 0.77 36.66
C PHE A 248 -15.54 0.34 37.87
N GLY A 249 -16.62 1.08 38.17
CA GLY A 249 -17.49 0.80 39.31
C GLY A 249 -17.97 -0.64 39.29
N VAL A 250 -17.67 -1.39 40.35
CA VAL A 250 -18.27 -2.70 40.61
C VAL A 250 -19.79 -2.50 40.61
N LYS A 251 -20.49 -3.17 39.67
CA LYS A 251 -21.93 -3.30 39.76
C LYS A 251 -22.20 -3.98 41.09
N GLY A 252 -22.56 -3.17 42.09
CA GLY A 252 -22.99 -3.67 43.38
C GLY A 252 -24.11 -4.68 43.15
N GLY A 253 -23.89 -5.92 43.54
CA GLY A 253 -24.94 -6.92 43.56
C GLY A 253 -26.11 -6.36 44.42
N ALA A 254 -27.26 -6.22 43.77
CA ALA A 254 -28.49 -6.05 44.48
C ALA A 254 -28.74 -7.31 45.33
N ALA A 255 -28.81 -7.12 46.61
CA ALA A 255 -29.30 -8.13 47.55
C ALA A 255 -30.81 -8.35 47.35
#